data_42f15723ebb02571486694cd3c8e4a5d
#
_entry.id   42f15723ebb02571486694cd3c8e4a5d
#
_cell.length_a   1.000
_cell.length_b   1.000
_cell.length_c   1.000
_cell.angle_alpha   90.00
_cell.angle_beta   90.00
_cell.angle_gamma   90.00
#
_symmetry.space_group_name_H-M   'P 1'
#
loop_
_entity.id
_entity.type
_entity.pdbx_description
1 polymer ?
#
loop_
_entity_poly.entity_id
_entity_poly.type
_entity_poly.pdbx_seq_one_letter_code
_entity_poly.pdbx_strand_id
1 'polypeptide(L)'
;TDEISFANLVKLKLMYPSTTRENESPEALIFEKEYRKKNKIMPTAFATRGFDVTFDTMMRLSQGKTYQETVEMMATEQVDNKFEYYRKEGGGYTNKGVYVLYYDTDLTIKEAN
;
A
#
# COMPACT_ATOMS: atom_id res chain seq x y z
N THR A 1 4.00 -17.24 9.86
CA THR A 1 5.35 -17.16 9.28
C THR A 1 6.46 -17.13 10.30
N ASP A 2 6.15 -16.76 11.55
CA ASP A 2 7.17 -16.72 12.62
C ASP A 2 7.75 -18.11 12.93
N GLU A 3 7.00 -19.16 12.63
CA GLU A 3 7.42 -20.55 12.84
C GLU A 3 8.22 -21.13 11.67
N ILE A 4 8.29 -20.39 10.53
CA ILE A 4 8.99 -20.85 9.34
C ILE A 4 10.22 -19.97 9.14
N SER A 5 11.37 -20.61 9.00
CA SER A 5 12.63 -19.91 8.77
C SER A 5 12.57 -19.08 7.47
N PHE A 6 13.04 -17.85 7.52
CA PHE A 6 13.11 -16.97 6.34
C PHE A 6 13.90 -17.64 5.21
N ALA A 7 14.98 -18.33 5.55
CA ALA A 7 15.79 -19.05 4.56
C ALA A 7 15.00 -20.12 3.80
N ASN A 8 14.08 -20.82 4.48
CA ASN A 8 13.21 -21.80 3.83
C ASN A 8 12.20 -21.13 2.90
N LEU A 9 11.66 -19.98 3.27
CA LEU A 9 10.74 -19.22 2.43
C LEU A 9 11.42 -18.73 1.15
N VAL A 10 12.67 -18.26 1.25
CA VAL A 10 13.49 -17.87 0.13
C VAL A 10 13.77 -19.06 -0.79
N LYS A 11 14.11 -20.20 -0.21
CA LYS A 11 14.42 -21.44 -0.94
C LYS A 11 13.22 -21.93 -1.75
N LEU A 12 12.02 -21.78 -1.21
CA LEU A 12 10.77 -22.14 -1.88
C LEU A 12 10.31 -21.07 -2.87
N LYS A 13 10.97 -19.92 -2.93
CA LYS A 13 10.55 -18.77 -3.76
C LYS A 13 9.12 -18.37 -3.50
N LEU A 14 8.74 -18.34 -2.22
CA LEU A 14 7.35 -18.06 -1.82
C LEU A 14 6.92 -16.65 -2.24
N MET A 15 5.74 -16.59 -2.84
CA MET A 15 5.07 -15.35 -3.20
C MET A 15 3.72 -15.30 -2.51
N TYR A 16 3.28 -14.11 -2.12
CA TYR A 16 1.98 -13.95 -1.45
C TYR A 16 1.36 -12.59 -1.75
N PRO A 17 0.02 -12.48 -1.75
CA PRO A 17 -0.64 -11.19 -1.88
C PRO A 17 -0.61 -10.42 -0.56
N SER A 18 -0.49 -9.11 -0.65
CA SER A 18 -0.52 -8.23 0.52
C SER A 18 -1.26 -6.94 0.18
N THR A 19 -2.00 -6.42 1.15
CA THR A 19 -2.65 -5.12 1.01
C THR A 19 -1.69 -3.96 1.24
N THR A 20 -0.52 -4.24 1.80
CA THR A 20 0.51 -3.24 2.07
C THR A 20 1.87 -3.71 1.58
N ARG A 21 2.77 -2.76 1.42
CA ARG A 21 4.19 -3.03 1.11
C ARG A 21 5.08 -2.16 1.98
N GLU A 22 6.32 -2.59 2.17
CA GLU A 22 7.36 -1.69 2.66
C GLU A 22 7.80 -0.80 1.51
N ASN A 23 7.89 0.50 1.77
CA ASN A 23 8.25 1.48 0.77
C ASN A 23 9.41 2.34 1.25
N GLU A 24 10.54 2.24 0.58
CA GLU A 24 11.75 2.99 0.87
C GLU A 24 12.01 4.09 -0.16
N SER A 25 10.99 4.48 -0.93
CA SER A 25 11.12 5.58 -1.89
C SER A 25 11.44 6.90 -1.17
N PRO A 26 12.04 7.88 -1.86
CA PRO A 26 12.29 9.19 -1.26
C PRO A 26 11.04 9.84 -0.67
N GLU A 27 9.90 9.70 -1.33
CA GLU A 27 8.63 10.26 -0.89
C GLU A 27 8.15 9.59 0.41
N ALA A 28 8.30 8.27 0.51
CA ALA A 28 7.95 7.53 1.72
C ALA A 28 8.83 7.91 2.90
N LEU A 29 10.12 8.09 2.66
CA LEU A 29 11.07 8.53 3.69
C LEU A 29 10.79 9.95 4.17
N ILE A 30 10.37 10.85 3.28
CA ILE A 30 9.95 12.20 3.64
C ILE A 30 8.71 12.15 4.52
N PHE A 31 7.70 11.35 4.15
CA PHE A 31 6.50 11.16 4.96
C PHE A 31 6.84 10.68 6.37
N GLU A 32 7.66 9.66 6.48
CA GLU A 32 8.09 9.09 7.76
C GLU A 32 8.81 10.13 8.62
N LYS A 33 9.73 10.88 8.02
CA LYS A 33 10.47 11.93 8.71
C LYS A 33 9.57 13.03 9.25
N GLU A 34 8.66 13.53 8.42
CA GLU A 34 7.72 14.59 8.81
C GLU A 34 6.73 14.11 9.87
N TYR A 35 6.23 12.88 9.73
CA TYR A 35 5.35 12.28 10.73
C TYR A 35 6.04 12.17 12.08
N ARG A 36 7.27 11.65 12.10
CA ARG A 36 8.07 11.49 13.32
C ARG A 36 8.38 12.82 13.96
N LYS A 37 8.71 13.83 13.16
CA LYS A 37 8.98 15.18 13.65
C LYS A 37 7.76 15.78 14.36
N LYS A 38 6.58 15.60 13.79
CA LYS A 38 5.33 16.16 14.32
C LYS A 38 4.79 15.39 15.51
N ASN A 39 4.85 14.07 15.46
CA ASN A 39 4.18 13.20 16.43
C ASN A 39 5.15 12.57 17.45
N LYS A 40 6.46 12.70 17.26
CA LYS A 40 7.52 12.17 18.13
C LYS A 40 7.58 10.63 18.20
N ILE A 41 6.85 9.94 17.34
CA ILE A 41 6.88 8.49 17.19
C ILE A 41 6.89 8.13 15.69
N MET A 42 7.28 6.91 15.38
CA MET A 42 7.19 6.37 14.03
C MET A 42 5.73 6.13 13.64
N PRO A 43 5.36 6.31 12.38
CA PRO A 43 4.01 5.98 11.94
C PRO A 43 3.74 4.48 12.05
N THR A 44 2.58 4.12 12.59
CA THR A 44 2.11 2.74 12.57
C THR A 44 1.52 2.43 11.19
N ALA A 45 1.29 1.15 10.90
CA ALA A 45 0.60 0.74 9.68
C ALA A 45 -0.77 1.42 9.54
N PHE A 46 -1.49 1.59 10.65
CA PHE A 46 -2.79 2.27 10.66
C PHE A 46 -2.66 3.76 10.37
N ALA A 47 -1.64 4.42 10.92
CA ALA A 47 -1.38 5.84 10.66
C ALA A 47 -1.07 6.07 9.19
N THR A 48 -0.22 5.25 8.60
CA THR A 48 0.12 5.32 7.18
C THR A 48 -1.10 5.05 6.31
N ARG A 49 -1.92 4.07 6.68
CA ARG A 49 -3.16 3.79 5.96
C ARG A 49 -4.12 4.98 5.99
N GLY A 50 -4.28 5.63 7.15
CA GLY A 50 -5.10 6.84 7.28
C GLY A 50 -4.62 7.95 6.37
N PHE A 51 -3.32 8.18 6.34
CA PHE A 51 -2.71 9.14 5.41
C PHE A 51 -2.99 8.75 3.96
N ASP A 52 -2.72 7.51 3.59
CA ASP A 52 -2.86 7.04 2.21
C ASP A 52 -4.29 7.17 1.70
N VAL A 53 -5.28 6.76 2.51
CA VAL A 53 -6.70 6.86 2.16
C VAL A 53 -7.11 8.32 1.97
N THR A 54 -6.71 9.18 2.90
CA THR A 54 -7.05 10.60 2.85
C THR A 54 -6.40 11.28 1.65
N PHE A 55 -5.12 11.06 1.45
CA PHE A 55 -4.37 11.65 0.33
C PHE A 55 -4.93 11.18 -1.02
N ASP A 56 -5.19 9.89 -1.15
CA ASP A 56 -5.75 9.31 -2.37
C ASP A 56 -7.13 9.91 -2.69
N THR A 57 -7.98 10.04 -1.67
CA THR A 57 -9.32 10.64 -1.83
C THR A 57 -9.21 12.10 -2.26
N MET A 58 -8.33 12.88 -1.61
CA MET A 58 -8.13 14.29 -1.97
C MET A 58 -7.60 14.43 -3.39
N MET A 59 -6.65 13.58 -3.77
CA MET A 59 -6.07 13.59 -5.11
C MET A 59 -7.16 13.31 -6.17
N ARG A 60 -8.01 12.33 -5.94
CA ARG A 60 -9.11 11.99 -6.85
C ARG A 60 -10.10 13.15 -6.97
N LEU A 61 -10.51 13.74 -5.86
CA LEU A 61 -11.42 14.88 -5.85
C LEU A 61 -10.82 16.11 -6.52
N SER A 62 -9.51 16.27 -6.50
CA SER A 62 -8.83 17.40 -7.15
C SER A 62 -8.92 17.37 -8.68
N GLN A 63 -9.37 16.26 -9.25
CA GLN A 63 -9.59 16.15 -10.69
C GLN A 63 -10.82 16.93 -11.18
N GLY A 64 -11.54 17.60 -10.29
CA GLY A 64 -12.74 18.38 -10.65
C GLY A 64 -13.96 17.52 -10.97
N LYS A 65 -13.96 16.27 -10.50
CA LYS A 65 -15.04 15.31 -10.74
C LYS A 65 -15.67 14.89 -9.41
N THR A 66 -16.83 14.24 -9.48
CA THR A 66 -17.39 13.60 -8.28
C THR A 66 -16.50 12.43 -7.87
N TYR A 67 -16.55 12.04 -6.59
CA TYR A 67 -15.78 10.89 -6.12
C TYR A 67 -16.14 9.62 -6.91
N GLN A 68 -17.43 9.41 -7.19
CA GLN A 68 -17.89 8.25 -7.96
C GLN A 68 -17.25 8.17 -9.35
N GLU A 69 -17.09 9.30 -10.03
CA GLU A 69 -16.43 9.33 -11.34
C GLU A 69 -14.94 8.97 -11.22
N THR A 70 -14.30 9.34 -10.11
CA THR A 70 -12.87 9.12 -9.91
C THR A 70 -12.53 7.69 -9.47
N VAL A 71 -13.49 6.94 -8.91
CA VAL A 71 -13.23 5.56 -8.47
C VAL A 71 -13.00 4.62 -9.65
N GLU A 72 -13.43 4.99 -10.84
CA GLU A 72 -13.20 4.22 -12.07
C GLU A 72 -11.87 4.58 -12.74
N MET A 73 -11.10 5.50 -12.16
CA MET A 73 -9.79 5.85 -12.67
C MET A 73 -8.79 4.70 -12.46
N MET A 74 -7.64 4.84 -13.09
CA MET A 74 -6.54 3.89 -12.93
C MET A 74 -6.18 3.67 -11.47
N ALA A 75 -5.61 2.51 -11.17
CA ALA A 75 -5.05 2.21 -9.88
C ALA A 75 -4.03 3.28 -9.46
N THR A 76 -4.04 3.64 -8.19
CA THR A 76 -3.10 4.59 -7.60
C THR A 76 -2.34 3.94 -6.46
N GLU A 77 -1.12 4.39 -6.23
CA GLU A 77 -0.29 3.91 -5.13
C GLU A 77 0.13 5.09 -4.27
N GLN A 78 -0.03 4.95 -2.97
CA GLN A 78 0.42 5.92 -1.99
C GLN A 78 1.62 5.35 -1.21
N VAL A 79 1.85 5.75 0.03
CA VAL A 79 3.05 5.33 0.75
C VAL A 79 3.15 3.80 0.85
N ASP A 80 2.14 3.15 1.44
CA ASP A 80 2.14 1.70 1.65
C ASP A 80 0.94 0.99 1.03
N ASN A 81 -0.03 1.72 0.50
CA ASN A 81 -1.29 1.14 0.04
C ASN A 81 -1.56 1.44 -1.43
N LYS A 82 -2.18 0.49 -2.09
CA LYS A 82 -2.61 0.59 -3.48
C LYS A 82 -4.13 0.67 -3.53
N PHE A 83 -4.64 1.59 -4.35
CA PHE A 83 -6.08 1.81 -4.50
C PHE A 83 -6.50 1.56 -5.93
N GLU A 84 -7.29 0.51 -6.10
CA GLU A 84 -7.91 0.15 -7.38
C GLU A 84 -9.33 -0.29 -7.07
N TYR A 85 -10.27 0.64 -7.23
CA TYR A 85 -11.66 0.40 -6.86
C TYR A 85 -12.43 -0.30 -7.97
N TYR A 86 -13.38 -1.13 -7.58
CA TYR A 86 -14.37 -1.70 -8.48
C TYR A 86 -15.73 -1.68 -7.83
N ARG A 87 -16.76 -1.63 -8.68
CA ARG A 87 -18.14 -1.65 -8.20
C ARG A 87 -18.58 -3.08 -7.93
N LYS A 88 -19.07 -3.33 -6.72
CA LYS A 88 -19.68 -4.60 -6.38
C LYS A 88 -21.06 -4.73 -7.00
N GLU A 89 -21.43 -5.95 -7.37
CA GLU A 89 -22.79 -6.27 -7.73
C GLU A 89 -23.71 -5.96 -6.55
N GLY A 90 -24.79 -5.20 -6.81
CA GLY A 90 -25.69 -4.74 -5.77
C GLY A 90 -25.34 -3.38 -5.16
N GLY A 91 -24.27 -2.73 -5.60
CA GLY A 91 -23.87 -1.38 -5.19
C GLY A 91 -22.62 -1.34 -4.33
N GLY A 92 -22.10 -0.13 -4.09
CA GLY A 92 -20.89 0.09 -3.34
C GLY A 92 -19.60 -0.18 -4.13
N TYR A 93 -18.48 0.26 -3.57
CA TYR A 93 -17.17 0.08 -4.18
C TYR A 93 -16.26 -0.66 -3.21
N THR A 94 -15.38 -1.48 -3.76
CA THR A 94 -14.38 -2.22 -2.99
C THR A 94 -13.01 -1.99 -3.60
N ASN A 95 -12.01 -1.84 -2.76
CA ASN A 95 -10.62 -1.74 -3.21
C ASN A 95 -10.06 -3.16 -3.44
N LYS A 96 -9.64 -3.43 -4.67
CA LYS A 96 -8.96 -4.68 -5.04
C LYS A 96 -7.46 -4.49 -5.21
N GLY A 97 -6.93 -3.32 -4.87
CA GLY A 97 -5.51 -3.03 -4.97
C GLY A 97 -4.71 -3.90 -4.02
N VAL A 98 -3.84 -4.75 -4.57
CA VAL A 98 -2.96 -5.61 -3.79
C VAL A 98 -1.58 -5.62 -4.41
N TYR A 99 -0.58 -5.90 -3.59
CA TYR A 99 0.78 -6.19 -4.03
C TYR A 99 1.01 -7.69 -3.99
N VAL A 100 1.81 -8.19 -4.91
CA VAL A 100 2.36 -9.54 -4.81
C VAL A 100 3.79 -9.40 -4.33
N LEU A 101 4.08 -9.95 -3.17
CA LEU A 101 5.39 -9.88 -2.53
C LEU A 101 6.07 -11.23 -2.59
N TYR A 102 7.41 -11.22 -2.61
CA TYR A 102 8.19 -12.45 -2.59
C TYR A 102 9.43 -12.30 -1.71
N TYR A 103 9.88 -13.43 -1.21
CA TYR A 103 11.11 -13.51 -0.42
C TYR A 103 12.32 -13.65 -1.36
N ASP A 104 13.24 -12.69 -1.29
CA ASP A 104 14.40 -12.65 -2.17
C ASP A 104 15.64 -13.27 -1.49
N THR A 105 16.62 -13.63 -2.31
CA THR A 105 17.87 -14.26 -1.87
C THR A 105 18.72 -13.37 -0.96
N ASP A 106 18.55 -12.05 -1.02
CA ASP A 106 19.24 -11.11 -0.13
C ASP A 106 18.57 -10.98 1.26
N LEU A 107 17.62 -11.87 1.56
CA LEU A 107 16.87 -11.90 2.82
C LEU A 107 15.93 -10.70 3.01
N THR A 108 15.48 -10.10 1.91
CA THR A 108 14.49 -9.03 1.93
C THR A 108 13.18 -9.50 1.26
N ILE A 109 12.11 -8.73 1.51
CA ILE A 109 10.81 -8.93 0.86
C ILE A 109 10.71 -7.89 -0.23
N LYS A 110 10.44 -8.32 -1.47
CA LYS A 110 10.32 -7.44 -2.63
C LYS A 110 8.97 -7.58 -3.32
N GLU A 111 8.61 -6.55 -4.07
CA GLU A 111 7.39 -6.53 -4.87
C GLU A 111 7.64 -7.22 -6.22
N ALA A 112 6.77 -8.15 -6.58
CA ALA A 112 6.78 -8.80 -7.88
C ALA A 112 6.13 -7.89 -8.93
N ASN A 113 6.74 -7.84 -10.08
CA ASN A 113 6.21 -7.07 -11.21
C ASN A 113 5.21 -7.89 -12.03
#